data_563b00a71773fd89d3f95fbed6f4ea06
#
_entry.id   563b00a71773fd89d3f95fbed6f4ea06
#
_cell.length_a   1.000
_cell.length_b   1.000
_cell.length_c   1.000
_cell.angle_alpha   90.00
_cell.angle_beta   90.00
_cell.angle_gamma   90.00
#
_symmetry.space_group_name_H-M   'P 1'
#
loop_
_entity.id
_entity.type
_entity.pdbx_description
1 polymer ?
#
loop_
_entity_poly.entity_id
_entity_poly.type
_entity_poly.pdbx_seq_one_letter_code
_entity_poly.pdbx_strand_id
1 'polypeptide(L)'
;MTTSLADWLPAEQGPWHLDFEQWPQAQAQRWRAVLAVGADDRRVLLAERDEDAMLLQSVESRLNAPVGWQRASTEAVTHFLGAGEADFRALSDVEDALTTIEDHTEELSALALSEQASPVVRLLNATIYDALQDTASDIHIECTARGAMIRFRVDGVMAVVRQVESPQVAEQLVSRLKVMAELDIGERRLPQDGRFKLRVQGREIDFRLSIMPSVFGEDAVIRILDRAAIARAGALTLDSLGFGDDERAAIRHQARQPHGMLLVTGPTGSGKTTTLYATLAEIHTGADKIITIEDPVEYQLSGVVQIPVNEKKGLTFSRGLRSILRHDPDRVMVGEIRDAETAQIAVQAALTGHLVFSTVHANNAFDVIGRFMHMGLDLYNVVSALNAVLAQRLVRLTCKHCARPFTPDAATLTRHGVINGNFLKGEGCGHCRGTGYKGRRAVAELLKLDDGLRDLIAARAPMSEIKAAAKARGMKSLREMALAAVCRGDTTFEELERVTLDE
;
A
#
# COMPACT_ATOMS: atom_id res chain seq x y z
N MET A 1 -26.98 -10.52 -5.86
CA MET A 1 -27.23 -11.98 -5.82
C MET A 1 -25.93 -12.63 -6.30
N THR A 2 -25.34 -13.53 -5.53
CA THR A 2 -24.12 -14.24 -5.93
C THR A 2 -24.49 -15.30 -6.96
N THR A 3 -24.09 -15.10 -8.21
CA THR A 3 -24.31 -16.07 -9.30
C THR A 3 -23.39 -17.27 -9.07
N SER A 4 -23.97 -18.47 -8.91
CA SER A 4 -23.24 -19.74 -8.74
C SER A 4 -23.17 -20.50 -10.04
N LEU A 5 -22.12 -21.30 -10.26
CA LEU A 5 -22.04 -22.24 -11.39
C LEU A 5 -23.21 -23.24 -11.38
N ALA A 6 -23.71 -23.62 -10.19
CA ALA A 6 -24.87 -24.48 -10.02
C ALA A 6 -26.18 -23.91 -10.57
N ASP A 7 -26.27 -22.59 -10.79
CA ASP A 7 -27.43 -21.96 -11.41
C ASP A 7 -27.49 -22.21 -12.94
N TRP A 8 -26.37 -22.60 -13.55
CA TRP A 8 -26.19 -22.74 -14.99
C TRP A 8 -25.85 -24.16 -15.44
N LEU A 9 -25.35 -25.00 -14.54
CA LEU A 9 -24.89 -26.36 -14.84
C LEU A 9 -25.60 -27.41 -13.97
N PRO A 10 -25.85 -28.62 -14.49
CA PRO A 10 -26.61 -29.64 -13.78
C PRO A 10 -25.98 -30.03 -12.44
N ALA A 11 -26.74 -29.94 -11.36
CA ALA A 11 -26.29 -30.33 -10.01
C ALA A 11 -26.00 -31.82 -9.86
N GLU A 12 -26.59 -32.65 -10.69
CA GLU A 12 -26.40 -34.12 -10.69
C GLU A 12 -25.00 -34.56 -11.13
N GLN A 13 -24.19 -33.62 -11.66
CA GLN A 13 -22.86 -33.89 -12.22
C GLN A 13 -21.71 -33.50 -11.28
N GLY A 14 -22.00 -33.25 -10.01
CA GLY A 14 -21.01 -32.91 -8.97
C GLY A 14 -20.63 -31.41 -8.90
N PRO A 15 -19.69 -31.06 -8.04
CA PRO A 15 -19.25 -29.65 -7.94
C PRO A 15 -18.49 -29.24 -9.21
N TRP A 16 -18.90 -28.09 -9.77
CA TRP A 16 -18.25 -27.44 -10.91
C TRP A 16 -17.26 -26.39 -10.44
N HIS A 17 -16.12 -26.28 -11.14
CA HIS A 17 -15.15 -25.20 -10.93
C HIS A 17 -14.73 -24.60 -12.27
N LEU A 18 -14.28 -23.32 -12.24
CA LEU A 18 -13.74 -22.67 -13.43
C LEU A 18 -12.28 -23.08 -13.60
N ASP A 19 -11.89 -23.37 -14.86
CA ASP A 19 -10.53 -23.77 -15.19
C ASP A 19 -9.92 -22.78 -16.17
N PHE A 20 -9.13 -21.84 -15.63
CA PHE A 20 -8.39 -20.84 -16.40
C PHE A 20 -6.97 -21.33 -16.77
N GLU A 21 -6.53 -22.50 -16.31
CA GLU A 21 -5.29 -23.12 -16.77
C GLU A 21 -5.49 -23.73 -18.14
N GLN A 22 -6.58 -24.50 -18.34
CA GLN A 22 -6.93 -25.08 -19.63
C GLN A 22 -7.53 -24.08 -20.62
N TRP A 23 -8.32 -23.10 -20.14
CA TRP A 23 -8.90 -22.01 -20.93
C TRP A 23 -8.47 -20.67 -20.40
N PRO A 24 -7.33 -20.14 -20.84
CA PRO A 24 -6.72 -18.92 -20.27
C PRO A 24 -7.64 -17.72 -20.24
N GLN A 25 -7.48 -16.89 -19.22
CA GLN A 25 -8.29 -15.70 -18.96
C GLN A 25 -8.42 -14.78 -20.18
N ALA A 26 -7.32 -14.58 -20.93
CA ALA A 26 -7.34 -13.78 -22.15
C ALA A 26 -8.28 -14.34 -23.23
N GLN A 27 -8.32 -15.68 -23.39
CA GLN A 27 -9.25 -16.34 -24.31
C GLN A 27 -10.69 -16.27 -23.81
N ALA A 28 -10.88 -16.48 -22.50
CA ALA A 28 -12.18 -16.37 -21.87
C ALA A 28 -12.79 -14.97 -22.03
N GLN A 29 -12.01 -13.92 -21.87
CA GLN A 29 -12.43 -12.54 -22.10
C GLN A 29 -12.70 -12.24 -23.59
N ARG A 30 -11.81 -12.66 -24.48
CA ARG A 30 -11.94 -12.45 -25.93
C ARG A 30 -13.23 -13.05 -26.48
N TRP A 31 -13.53 -14.27 -26.07
CA TRP A 31 -14.68 -15.02 -26.56
C TRP A 31 -15.93 -14.85 -25.71
N ARG A 32 -15.84 -14.08 -24.60
CA ARG A 32 -16.91 -13.93 -23.61
C ARG A 32 -17.49 -15.30 -23.20
N ALA A 33 -16.56 -16.23 -22.87
CA ALA A 33 -16.88 -17.61 -22.55
C ALA A 33 -15.88 -18.14 -21.50
N VAL A 34 -16.36 -18.86 -20.49
CA VAL A 34 -15.55 -19.49 -19.45
C VAL A 34 -15.66 -21.00 -19.48
N LEU A 35 -14.57 -21.71 -19.22
CA LEU A 35 -14.56 -23.16 -19.14
C LEU A 35 -14.88 -23.59 -17.70
N ALA A 36 -15.91 -24.42 -17.56
CA ALA A 36 -16.23 -25.08 -16.30
C ALA A 36 -15.93 -26.60 -16.43
N VAL A 37 -15.30 -27.12 -15.38
CA VAL A 37 -14.93 -28.54 -15.29
C VAL A 37 -15.67 -29.16 -14.10
N GLY A 38 -16.35 -30.27 -14.35
CA GLY A 38 -17.05 -31.06 -13.33
C GLY A 38 -16.16 -32.11 -12.67
N ALA A 39 -16.61 -32.68 -11.57
CA ALA A 39 -15.88 -33.70 -10.82
C ALA A 39 -15.58 -35.00 -11.63
N ASP A 40 -16.32 -35.24 -12.70
CA ASP A 40 -16.16 -36.36 -13.62
C ASP A 40 -15.31 -36.00 -14.87
N ASP A 41 -14.55 -34.94 -14.81
CA ASP A 41 -13.72 -34.38 -15.89
C ASP A 41 -14.53 -33.93 -17.13
N ARG A 42 -15.83 -33.75 -17.00
CA ARG A 42 -16.65 -33.14 -18.05
C ARG A 42 -16.37 -31.66 -18.14
N ARG A 43 -16.27 -31.16 -19.37
CA ARG A 43 -15.96 -29.79 -19.69
C ARG A 43 -17.14 -29.11 -20.36
N VAL A 44 -17.51 -27.94 -19.91
CA VAL A 44 -18.59 -27.14 -20.50
C VAL A 44 -18.12 -25.70 -20.66
N LEU A 45 -18.28 -25.16 -21.85
CA LEU A 45 -18.04 -23.75 -22.15
C LEU A 45 -19.31 -22.94 -21.89
N LEU A 46 -19.28 -22.08 -20.87
CA LEU A 46 -20.36 -21.15 -20.56
C LEU A 46 -20.12 -19.86 -21.36
N ALA A 47 -21.00 -19.50 -22.29
CA ALA A 47 -20.85 -18.36 -23.18
C ALA A 47 -22.11 -17.48 -23.24
N GLU A 48 -21.95 -16.18 -23.53
CA GLU A 48 -23.04 -15.22 -23.69
C GLU A 48 -23.90 -15.44 -24.95
N ARG A 49 -23.31 -16.11 -25.94
CA ARG A 49 -23.91 -16.34 -27.27
C ARG A 49 -24.36 -17.77 -27.46
N ASP A 50 -25.16 -17.97 -28.52
CA ASP A 50 -25.52 -19.30 -28.97
C ASP A 50 -24.29 -20.06 -29.45
N GLU A 51 -24.41 -21.41 -29.54
CA GLU A 51 -23.30 -22.28 -29.87
C GLU A 51 -22.57 -21.86 -31.14
N ASP A 52 -21.27 -21.70 -31.03
CA ASP A 52 -20.35 -21.35 -32.12
C ASP A 52 -19.48 -22.59 -32.43
N ALA A 53 -19.82 -23.28 -33.51
CA ALA A 53 -19.13 -24.51 -33.91
C ALA A 53 -17.62 -24.32 -34.16
N MET A 54 -17.18 -23.15 -34.66
CA MET A 54 -15.76 -22.88 -34.90
C MET A 54 -15.01 -22.69 -33.58
N LEU A 55 -15.62 -21.94 -32.62
CA LEU A 55 -15.05 -21.79 -31.29
C LEU A 55 -14.99 -23.10 -30.56
N LEU A 56 -16.09 -23.89 -30.58
CA LEU A 56 -16.16 -25.18 -29.92
C LEU A 56 -15.08 -26.14 -30.45
N GLN A 57 -14.95 -26.27 -31.78
CA GLN A 57 -13.92 -27.07 -32.41
C GLN A 57 -12.49 -26.62 -32.05
N SER A 58 -12.27 -25.31 -31.96
CA SER A 58 -10.99 -24.75 -31.55
C SER A 58 -10.65 -25.09 -30.09
N VAL A 59 -11.63 -25.01 -29.19
CA VAL A 59 -11.47 -25.37 -27.76
C VAL A 59 -11.22 -26.89 -27.62
N GLU A 60 -12.02 -27.75 -28.29
CA GLU A 60 -11.86 -29.18 -28.27
C GLU A 60 -10.50 -29.64 -28.83
N SER A 61 -10.05 -29.03 -29.93
CA SER A 61 -8.71 -29.30 -30.49
C SER A 61 -7.60 -28.95 -29.53
N ARG A 62 -7.73 -27.85 -28.81
CA ARG A 62 -6.74 -27.38 -27.81
C ARG A 62 -6.71 -28.32 -26.60
N LEU A 63 -7.87 -28.70 -26.09
CA LEU A 63 -8.02 -29.52 -24.89
C LEU A 63 -7.85 -31.03 -25.17
N ASN A 64 -7.85 -31.40 -26.43
CA ASN A 64 -7.90 -32.79 -26.89
C ASN A 64 -8.99 -33.61 -26.19
N ALA A 65 -10.16 -32.98 -25.97
CA ALA A 65 -11.29 -33.56 -25.25
C ALA A 65 -12.61 -32.91 -25.70
N PRO A 66 -13.74 -33.64 -25.65
CA PRO A 66 -15.04 -33.09 -25.97
C PRO A 66 -15.47 -32.02 -24.96
N VAL A 67 -16.08 -30.94 -25.45
CA VAL A 67 -16.53 -29.82 -24.64
C VAL A 67 -18.01 -29.55 -24.93
N GLY A 68 -18.83 -29.50 -23.89
CA GLY A 68 -20.22 -29.10 -23.99
C GLY A 68 -20.37 -27.58 -24.12
N TRP A 69 -21.50 -27.14 -24.64
CA TRP A 69 -21.84 -25.71 -24.72
C TRP A 69 -23.05 -25.40 -23.85
N GLN A 70 -22.97 -24.32 -23.09
CA GLN A 70 -24.09 -23.82 -22.30
C GLN A 70 -24.17 -22.28 -22.43
N ARG A 71 -25.31 -21.77 -22.89
CA ARG A 71 -25.54 -20.33 -22.91
C ARG A 71 -25.82 -19.82 -21.49
N ALA A 72 -25.16 -18.73 -21.12
CA ALA A 72 -25.34 -18.04 -19.83
C ALA A 72 -25.65 -16.54 -20.05
N SER A 73 -26.15 -15.85 -19.02
CA SER A 73 -26.42 -14.42 -19.14
C SER A 73 -25.12 -13.61 -19.14
N THR A 74 -25.16 -12.41 -19.72
CA THR A 74 -24.03 -11.46 -19.75
C THR A 74 -23.52 -11.16 -18.35
N GLU A 75 -24.44 -11.01 -17.36
CA GLU A 75 -24.08 -10.77 -15.97
C GLU A 75 -23.33 -11.97 -15.35
N ALA A 76 -23.79 -13.19 -15.65
CA ALA A 76 -23.15 -14.41 -15.13
C ALA A 76 -21.75 -14.59 -15.72
N VAL A 77 -21.57 -14.47 -17.04
CA VAL A 77 -20.26 -14.59 -17.69
C VAL A 77 -19.33 -13.47 -17.19
N THR A 78 -19.80 -12.25 -17.02
CA THR A 78 -19.00 -11.16 -16.48
C THR A 78 -18.56 -11.43 -15.03
N HIS A 79 -19.44 -12.00 -14.20
CA HIS A 79 -19.11 -12.41 -12.84
C HIS A 79 -18.03 -13.50 -12.81
N PHE A 80 -18.16 -14.53 -13.65
CA PHE A 80 -17.19 -15.63 -13.73
C PHE A 80 -15.84 -15.18 -14.31
N LEU A 81 -15.84 -14.27 -15.29
CA LEU A 81 -14.61 -13.65 -15.79
C LEU A 81 -13.89 -12.85 -14.71
N GLY A 82 -14.64 -12.11 -13.86
CA GLY A 82 -14.07 -11.39 -12.73
C GLY A 82 -13.46 -12.30 -11.66
N ALA A 83 -14.01 -13.51 -11.47
CA ALA A 83 -13.43 -14.51 -10.57
C ALA A 83 -12.06 -15.02 -11.08
N GLY A 84 -11.92 -15.21 -12.40
CA GLY A 84 -10.65 -15.59 -13.02
C GLY A 84 -9.61 -14.48 -13.02
N GLU A 85 -10.02 -13.21 -13.08
CA GLU A 85 -9.08 -12.08 -13.00
C GLU A 85 -8.35 -11.99 -11.64
N ALA A 86 -8.96 -12.44 -10.56
CA ALA A 86 -8.34 -12.42 -9.24
C ALA A 86 -7.10 -13.34 -9.14
N ASP A 87 -7.07 -14.43 -9.91
CA ASP A 87 -5.98 -15.41 -9.94
C ASP A 87 -5.09 -15.30 -11.19
N PHE A 88 -5.48 -14.48 -12.18
CA PHE A 88 -4.71 -14.26 -13.40
C PHE A 88 -3.36 -13.59 -13.13
N ARG A 89 -2.29 -14.17 -13.70
CA ARG A 89 -0.91 -13.68 -13.64
C ARG A 89 -0.39 -13.43 -15.04
N ALA A 90 -0.33 -12.16 -15.42
CA ALA A 90 0.07 -11.76 -16.77
C ALA A 90 1.53 -12.11 -17.10
N LEU A 91 2.41 -12.19 -16.08
CA LEU A 91 3.82 -12.54 -16.28
C LEU A 91 4.06 -14.00 -16.67
N SER A 92 3.17 -14.94 -16.33
CA SER A 92 3.32 -16.35 -16.73
C SER A 92 3.12 -16.57 -18.23
N ASP A 93 2.30 -15.74 -18.88
CA ASP A 93 1.93 -15.92 -20.29
C ASP A 93 2.92 -15.25 -21.29
N VAL A 94 3.96 -14.60 -20.80
CA VAL A 94 4.92 -13.86 -21.63
C VAL A 94 6.13 -14.69 -22.07
N GLU A 95 6.29 -15.94 -21.60
CA GLU A 95 7.47 -16.76 -21.91
C GLU A 95 7.63 -17.11 -23.39
N ASP A 96 6.52 -17.29 -24.12
CA ASP A 96 6.56 -17.77 -25.51
C ASP A 96 6.70 -16.68 -26.59
N ALA A 97 6.71 -15.39 -26.22
CA ALA A 97 6.45 -14.32 -27.17
C ALA A 97 7.62 -13.33 -27.41
N LEU A 98 8.82 -13.60 -26.91
CA LEU A 98 9.97 -12.67 -26.98
C LEU A 98 10.64 -12.54 -28.38
N THR A 99 9.97 -12.87 -29.47
CA THR A 99 10.63 -12.96 -30.80
C THR A 99 10.22 -11.96 -31.88
N THR A 100 9.24 -11.06 -31.72
CA THR A 100 8.90 -10.05 -32.76
C THR A 100 8.27 -8.77 -32.22
N ILE A 101 8.63 -7.64 -32.85
CA ILE A 101 8.35 -6.25 -32.40
C ILE A 101 7.30 -5.57 -33.30
N GLU A 102 6.33 -4.81 -32.76
CA GLU A 102 5.80 -3.51 -33.26
C GLU A 102 4.64 -2.94 -32.40
N ASP A 103 4.37 -1.63 -32.53
CA ASP A 103 3.95 -0.59 -31.59
C ASP A 103 2.42 -0.31 -31.51
N HIS A 104 1.89 0.16 -30.41
CA HIS A 104 1.00 1.28 -30.03
C HIS A 104 -0.07 1.01 -28.93
N THR A 105 -0.31 1.94 -28.14
CA THR A 105 -0.91 2.47 -26.90
C THR A 105 -2.43 2.22 -26.69
N GLU A 106 -3.05 2.16 -25.50
CA GLU A 106 -2.75 1.71 -24.13
C GLU A 106 -4.07 1.63 -23.35
N GLU A 107 -4.70 0.49 -23.30
CA GLU A 107 -5.63 0.11 -22.25
C GLU A 107 -5.16 -1.23 -21.69
N LEU A 108 -4.76 -1.26 -20.38
CA LEU A 108 -4.29 -2.48 -19.74
C LEU A 108 -5.47 -3.34 -19.30
N SER A 109 -5.86 -4.24 -20.18
CA SER A 109 -6.74 -5.38 -19.85
C SER A 109 -6.01 -6.68 -20.17
N ALA A 110 -6.44 -7.81 -19.62
CA ALA A 110 -5.88 -9.11 -19.98
C ALA A 110 -5.93 -9.36 -21.51
N LEU A 111 -6.86 -8.71 -22.21
CA LEU A 111 -6.99 -8.76 -23.68
C LEU A 111 -5.92 -7.89 -24.38
N ALA A 112 -5.60 -6.70 -23.86
CA ALA A 112 -4.60 -5.80 -24.44
C ALA A 112 -3.17 -6.34 -24.26
N LEU A 113 -2.95 -7.30 -23.36
CA LEU A 113 -1.68 -7.98 -23.18
C LEU A 113 -1.37 -8.99 -24.27
N SER A 114 -2.38 -9.45 -25.03
CA SER A 114 -2.24 -10.54 -26.00
C SER A 114 -2.06 -10.12 -27.46
N GLU A 115 -2.36 -8.86 -27.82
CA GLU A 115 -2.38 -8.42 -29.23
C GLU A 115 -1.42 -7.26 -29.52
N GLN A 116 -0.50 -7.45 -30.48
CA GLN A 116 0.28 -6.45 -31.25
C GLN A 116 1.38 -5.63 -30.56
N ALA A 117 1.66 -5.78 -29.26
CA ALA A 117 2.76 -5.07 -28.63
C ALA A 117 4.11 -5.82 -28.73
N SER A 118 5.23 -5.08 -28.71
CA SER A 118 6.55 -5.70 -28.63
C SER A 118 6.66 -6.55 -27.34
N PRO A 119 7.51 -7.60 -27.31
CA PRO A 119 7.69 -8.45 -26.13
C PRO A 119 8.05 -7.65 -24.86
N VAL A 120 8.82 -6.59 -25.01
CA VAL A 120 9.22 -5.70 -23.91
C VAL A 120 8.02 -4.90 -23.38
N VAL A 121 7.17 -4.39 -24.27
CA VAL A 121 5.95 -3.66 -23.88
C VAL A 121 4.99 -4.62 -23.16
N ARG A 122 4.82 -5.84 -23.68
CA ARG A 122 4.00 -6.88 -23.00
C ARG A 122 4.55 -7.23 -21.63
N LEU A 123 5.86 -7.43 -21.50
CA LEU A 123 6.51 -7.72 -20.23
C LEU A 123 6.29 -6.58 -19.22
N LEU A 124 6.46 -5.32 -19.64
CA LEU A 124 6.24 -4.16 -18.76
C LEU A 124 4.77 -4.05 -18.34
N ASN A 125 3.85 -4.17 -19.30
CA ASN A 125 2.42 -4.09 -19.04
C ASN A 125 1.96 -5.23 -18.10
N ALA A 126 2.42 -6.46 -18.32
CA ALA A 126 2.19 -7.60 -17.45
C ALA A 126 2.76 -7.35 -16.04
N THR A 127 3.97 -6.79 -15.95
CA THR A 127 4.59 -6.42 -14.67
C THR A 127 3.74 -5.41 -13.91
N ILE A 128 3.25 -4.37 -14.57
CA ILE A 128 2.40 -3.35 -13.94
C ILE A 128 1.05 -3.96 -13.53
N TYR A 129 0.44 -4.75 -14.40
CA TYR A 129 -0.83 -5.42 -14.12
C TYR A 129 -0.73 -6.31 -12.88
N ASP A 130 0.27 -7.20 -12.84
CA ASP A 130 0.50 -8.10 -11.71
C ASP A 130 0.82 -7.34 -10.42
N ALA A 131 1.57 -6.24 -10.49
CA ALA A 131 1.85 -5.40 -9.34
C ALA A 131 0.56 -4.78 -8.76
N LEU A 132 -0.39 -4.39 -9.61
CA LEU A 132 -1.70 -3.86 -9.20
C LEU A 132 -2.57 -4.94 -8.57
N GLN A 133 -2.63 -6.12 -9.16
CA GLN A 133 -3.35 -7.27 -8.58
C GLN A 133 -2.81 -7.64 -7.20
N ASP A 134 -1.51 -7.44 -7.03
CA ASP A 134 -0.80 -7.73 -5.80
C ASP A 134 -0.90 -6.64 -4.76
N THR A 135 -1.52 -5.52 -5.09
CA THR A 135 -1.51 -4.33 -4.23
C THR A 135 -0.09 -3.87 -3.86
N ALA A 136 0.86 -4.05 -4.80
CA ALA A 136 2.22 -3.57 -4.61
C ALA A 136 2.25 -2.04 -4.49
N SER A 137 3.07 -1.53 -3.60
CA SER A 137 3.31 -0.09 -3.47
C SER A 137 4.34 0.41 -4.46
N ASP A 138 5.34 -0.42 -4.76
CA ASP A 138 6.44 -0.06 -5.65
C ASP A 138 6.86 -1.28 -6.51
N ILE A 139 7.26 -1.01 -7.76
CA ILE A 139 7.91 -1.96 -8.66
C ILE A 139 9.37 -1.52 -8.78
N HIS A 140 10.29 -2.44 -8.59
CA HIS A 140 11.72 -2.21 -8.79
C HIS A 140 12.18 -3.03 -9.99
N ILE A 141 12.87 -2.39 -10.93
CA ILE A 141 13.58 -3.04 -12.04
C ILE A 141 15.05 -2.71 -11.84
N GLU A 142 15.81 -3.69 -11.38
CA GLU A 142 17.22 -3.54 -11.02
C GLU A 142 18.08 -4.22 -12.07
N CYS A 143 18.94 -3.47 -12.77
CA CYS A 143 19.85 -4.02 -13.77
C CYS A 143 20.96 -4.84 -13.12
N THR A 144 21.28 -5.96 -13.75
CA THR A 144 22.31 -6.90 -13.31
C THR A 144 23.24 -7.23 -14.48
N ALA A 145 24.37 -7.88 -14.22
CA ALA A 145 25.30 -8.31 -15.25
C ALA A 145 24.67 -9.24 -16.31
N ARG A 146 23.56 -9.93 -15.98
CA ARG A 146 22.88 -10.87 -16.89
C ARG A 146 21.59 -10.33 -17.48
N GLY A 147 21.08 -9.19 -17.01
CA GLY A 147 19.81 -8.61 -17.45
C GLY A 147 19.18 -7.75 -16.38
N ALA A 148 17.96 -8.06 -15.92
CA ALA A 148 17.29 -7.32 -14.85
C ALA A 148 16.58 -8.23 -13.87
N MET A 149 16.44 -7.77 -12.63
CA MET A 149 15.61 -8.38 -11.60
C MET A 149 14.40 -7.49 -11.33
N ILE A 150 13.21 -8.03 -11.51
CA ILE A 150 11.95 -7.35 -11.20
C ILE A 150 11.50 -7.77 -9.81
N ARG A 151 11.26 -6.79 -8.95
CA ARG A 151 10.79 -6.99 -7.57
C ARG A 151 9.57 -6.12 -7.31
N PHE A 152 8.66 -6.64 -6.52
CA PHE A 152 7.54 -5.86 -5.99
C PHE A 152 7.74 -5.60 -4.51
N ARG A 153 7.33 -4.41 -4.07
CA ARG A 153 7.16 -4.14 -2.64
C ARG A 153 5.69 -4.35 -2.29
N VAL A 154 5.40 -5.46 -1.63
CA VAL A 154 4.05 -5.81 -1.17
C VAL A 154 4.04 -5.80 0.35
N ASP A 155 3.07 -5.11 0.93
CA ASP A 155 2.95 -4.96 2.38
C ASP A 155 4.26 -4.50 3.07
N GLY A 156 5.05 -3.66 2.37
CA GLY A 156 6.30 -3.09 2.86
C GLY A 156 7.53 -4.00 2.69
N VAL A 157 7.38 -5.23 2.20
CA VAL A 157 8.48 -6.19 2.00
C VAL A 157 8.75 -6.39 0.51
N MET A 158 10.03 -6.49 0.15
CA MET A 158 10.46 -6.76 -1.22
C MET A 158 10.36 -8.25 -1.53
N ALA A 159 9.74 -8.57 -2.66
CA ALA A 159 9.70 -9.93 -3.20
C ALA A 159 10.23 -9.95 -4.64
N VAL A 160 11.03 -10.92 -4.98
CA VAL A 160 11.45 -11.19 -6.37
C VAL A 160 10.28 -11.78 -7.11
N VAL A 161 9.91 -11.17 -8.24
CA VAL A 161 8.80 -11.62 -9.09
C VAL A 161 9.32 -12.30 -10.34
N ARG A 162 10.33 -11.69 -10.98
CA ARG A 162 10.90 -12.23 -12.21
C ARG A 162 12.37 -11.84 -12.35
N GLN A 163 13.13 -12.73 -12.99
CA GLN A 163 14.47 -12.47 -13.49
C GLN A 163 14.43 -12.46 -15.01
N VAL A 164 14.95 -11.41 -15.61
CA VAL A 164 15.08 -11.24 -17.07
C VAL A 164 16.54 -11.49 -17.44
N GLU A 165 16.82 -12.55 -18.19
CA GLU A 165 18.19 -12.95 -18.55
C GLU A 165 18.62 -12.36 -19.91
N SER A 166 18.44 -11.05 -20.09
CA SER A 166 18.88 -10.31 -21.29
C SER A 166 19.16 -8.85 -20.93
N PRO A 167 20.43 -8.38 -21.04
CA PRO A 167 20.75 -6.98 -20.84
C PRO A 167 20.03 -6.05 -21.83
N GLN A 168 19.80 -6.50 -23.07
CA GLN A 168 19.10 -5.74 -24.10
C GLN A 168 17.63 -5.52 -23.70
N VAL A 169 16.96 -6.56 -23.19
CA VAL A 169 15.57 -6.45 -22.71
C VAL A 169 15.50 -5.53 -21.48
N ALA A 170 16.48 -5.59 -20.58
CA ALA A 170 16.57 -4.69 -19.43
C ALA A 170 16.67 -3.23 -19.85
N GLU A 171 17.56 -2.92 -20.80
CA GLU A 171 17.72 -1.58 -21.34
C GLU A 171 16.43 -1.08 -22.05
N GLN A 172 15.77 -1.94 -22.83
CA GLN A 172 14.52 -1.61 -23.51
C GLN A 172 13.37 -1.36 -22.52
N LEU A 173 13.29 -2.12 -21.40
CA LEU A 173 12.31 -1.88 -20.33
C LEU A 173 12.47 -0.47 -19.75
N VAL A 174 13.71 -0.08 -19.40
CA VAL A 174 13.98 1.26 -18.85
C VAL A 174 13.71 2.33 -19.90
N SER A 175 14.12 2.13 -21.16
CA SER A 175 13.84 3.07 -22.26
C SER A 175 12.33 3.25 -22.45
N ARG A 176 11.53 2.19 -22.39
CA ARG A 176 10.07 2.28 -22.49
C ARG A 176 9.47 3.06 -21.31
N LEU A 177 9.96 2.86 -20.10
CA LEU A 177 9.54 3.63 -18.93
C LEU A 177 9.85 5.12 -19.08
N LYS A 178 11.03 5.46 -19.64
CA LYS A 178 11.40 6.85 -19.93
C LYS A 178 10.42 7.49 -20.93
N VAL A 179 10.08 6.77 -22.00
CA VAL A 179 9.07 7.24 -22.97
C VAL A 179 7.73 7.51 -22.29
N MET A 180 7.24 6.56 -21.48
CA MET A 180 5.95 6.70 -20.77
C MET A 180 5.93 7.90 -19.82
N ALA A 181 7.07 8.22 -19.21
CA ALA A 181 7.19 9.32 -18.25
C ALA A 181 7.75 10.62 -18.87
N GLU A 182 7.87 10.67 -20.21
CA GLU A 182 8.39 11.82 -20.97
C GLU A 182 9.81 12.26 -20.53
N LEU A 183 10.67 11.27 -20.22
CA LEU A 183 12.06 11.47 -19.82
C LEU A 183 13.01 11.36 -21.02
N ASP A 184 14.22 11.88 -20.87
CA ASP A 184 15.27 11.80 -21.89
C ASP A 184 15.85 10.38 -22.00
N ILE A 185 15.62 9.72 -23.13
CA ILE A 185 16.11 8.36 -23.41
C ILE A 185 17.64 8.36 -23.63
N GLY A 186 18.18 9.46 -24.15
CA GLY A 186 19.61 9.60 -24.46
C GLY A 186 20.48 9.87 -23.24
N GLU A 187 19.95 10.50 -22.20
CA GLU A 187 20.69 10.75 -20.97
C GLU A 187 20.62 9.53 -20.05
N ARG A 188 21.77 8.92 -19.77
CA ARG A 188 21.91 7.68 -18.99
C ARG A 188 22.85 7.81 -17.79
N ARG A 189 23.40 9.00 -17.57
CA ARG A 189 24.43 9.27 -16.55
C ARG A 189 23.87 10.04 -15.35
N LEU A 190 22.71 10.66 -15.52
CA LEU A 190 22.06 11.46 -14.48
C LEU A 190 20.75 10.82 -14.04
N PRO A 191 20.39 10.91 -12.75
CA PRO A 191 19.07 10.50 -12.27
C PRO A 191 17.97 11.31 -12.97
N GLN A 192 16.84 10.66 -13.25
CA GLN A 192 15.66 11.28 -13.83
C GLN A 192 14.41 10.86 -13.07
N ASP A 193 13.53 11.83 -12.78
CA ASP A 193 12.25 11.60 -12.14
C ASP A 193 11.12 12.03 -13.05
N GLY A 194 10.10 11.21 -13.18
CA GLY A 194 8.95 11.45 -14.04
C GLY A 194 7.64 10.90 -13.46
N ARG A 195 6.58 11.11 -14.24
CA ARG A 195 5.24 10.63 -13.88
C ARG A 195 4.52 10.20 -15.15
N PHE A 196 3.72 9.16 -15.03
CA PHE A 196 2.81 8.75 -16.09
C PHE A 196 1.50 8.22 -15.51
N LYS A 197 0.50 8.10 -16.36
CA LYS A 197 -0.80 7.57 -15.99
C LYS A 197 -1.17 6.43 -16.93
N LEU A 198 -1.81 5.42 -16.37
CA LEU A 198 -2.40 4.33 -17.14
C LEU A 198 -3.85 4.14 -16.73
N ARG A 199 -4.67 3.73 -17.67
CA ARG A 199 -6.01 3.27 -17.39
C ARG A 199 -6.00 1.73 -17.29
N VAL A 200 -6.36 1.22 -16.13
CA VAL A 200 -6.38 -0.22 -15.85
C VAL A 200 -7.78 -0.60 -15.35
N GLN A 201 -8.45 -1.50 -16.04
CA GLN A 201 -9.84 -1.90 -15.72
C GLN A 201 -10.77 -0.69 -15.53
N GLY A 202 -10.70 0.29 -16.47
CA GLY A 202 -11.50 1.51 -16.42
C GLY A 202 -11.09 2.54 -15.37
N ARG A 203 -9.97 2.33 -14.64
CA ARG A 203 -9.46 3.22 -13.58
C ARG A 203 -8.19 3.92 -14.03
N GLU A 204 -8.11 5.21 -13.76
CA GLU A 204 -6.88 5.96 -13.93
C GLU A 204 -5.97 5.81 -12.70
N ILE A 205 -4.76 5.34 -12.91
CA ILE A 205 -3.75 5.13 -11.87
C ILE A 205 -2.55 6.01 -12.18
N ASP A 206 -2.10 6.76 -11.20
CA ASP A 206 -0.89 7.59 -11.28
C ASP A 206 0.35 6.77 -10.90
N PHE A 207 1.42 6.92 -11.67
CA PHE A 207 2.72 6.31 -11.39
C PHE A 207 3.79 7.39 -11.29
N ARG A 208 4.65 7.27 -10.27
CA ARG A 208 5.88 8.05 -10.15
C ARG A 208 7.06 7.16 -10.49
N LEU A 209 7.87 7.60 -11.40
CA LEU A 209 9.06 6.89 -11.90
C LEU A 209 10.31 7.62 -11.43
N SER A 210 11.24 6.89 -10.87
CA SER A 210 12.61 7.35 -10.62
C SER A 210 13.58 6.41 -11.33
N ILE A 211 14.43 6.97 -12.18
CA ILE A 211 15.50 6.27 -12.90
C ILE A 211 16.83 6.70 -12.29
N MET A 212 17.70 5.75 -12.01
CA MET A 212 19.02 5.99 -11.44
C MET A 212 20.09 5.19 -12.19
N PRO A 213 21.18 5.81 -12.63
CA PRO A 213 22.32 5.09 -13.17
C PRO A 213 22.93 4.13 -12.14
N SER A 214 23.22 2.91 -12.56
CA SER A 214 23.90 1.88 -11.74
C SER A 214 25.06 1.26 -12.51
N VAL A 215 25.78 0.31 -11.88
CA VAL A 215 26.95 -0.33 -12.46
C VAL A 215 26.62 -1.13 -13.73
N PHE A 216 25.45 -1.72 -13.81
CA PHE A 216 25.04 -2.59 -14.91
C PHE A 216 24.02 -1.97 -15.85
N GLY A 217 23.75 -0.67 -15.73
CA GLY A 217 22.77 0.05 -16.54
C GLY A 217 21.99 1.06 -15.70
N GLU A 218 20.73 1.25 -16.00
CA GLU A 218 19.87 2.15 -15.23
C GLU A 218 18.82 1.34 -14.47
N ASP A 219 18.71 1.59 -13.17
CA ASP A 219 17.67 1.01 -12.33
C ASP A 219 16.43 1.91 -12.35
N ALA A 220 15.25 1.29 -12.28
CA ALA A 220 13.98 1.98 -12.24
C ALA A 220 13.18 1.61 -11.01
N VAL A 221 12.59 2.62 -10.35
CA VAL A 221 11.61 2.42 -9.29
C VAL A 221 10.31 3.11 -9.70
N ILE A 222 9.22 2.34 -9.73
CA ILE A 222 7.90 2.83 -10.08
C ILE A 222 7.03 2.76 -8.83
N ARG A 223 6.64 3.90 -8.28
CA ARG A 223 5.67 3.98 -7.18
C ARG A 223 4.25 4.04 -7.73
N ILE A 224 3.38 3.19 -7.22
CA ILE A 224 1.99 3.06 -7.64
C ILE A 224 1.11 3.92 -6.72
N LEU A 225 0.30 4.79 -7.31
CA LEU A 225 -0.61 5.70 -6.63
C LEU A 225 -2.06 5.44 -7.08
N ASP A 226 -2.64 4.31 -6.62
CA ASP A 226 -4.04 3.96 -6.91
C ASP A 226 -5.00 4.70 -5.97
N ARG A 227 -5.40 5.92 -6.37
CA ARG A 227 -6.34 6.75 -5.61
C ARG A 227 -7.72 6.13 -5.48
N ALA A 228 -8.15 5.38 -6.50
CA ALA A 228 -9.46 4.74 -6.52
C ALA A 228 -9.53 3.52 -5.58
N ALA A 229 -8.42 2.84 -5.32
CA ALA A 229 -8.38 1.76 -4.34
C ALA A 229 -8.63 2.29 -2.92
N ILE A 230 -8.07 3.46 -2.59
CA ILE A 230 -8.29 4.13 -1.29
C ILE A 230 -9.76 4.57 -1.15
N ALA A 231 -10.36 5.14 -2.20
CA ALA A 231 -11.76 5.58 -2.18
C ALA A 231 -12.75 4.40 -2.08
N ARG A 232 -12.41 3.22 -2.65
CA ARG A 232 -13.25 2.01 -2.59
C ARG A 232 -13.17 1.24 -1.27
N ALA A 233 -12.09 1.38 -0.54
CA ALA A 233 -11.97 0.77 0.80
C ALA A 233 -12.97 1.34 1.82
N GLY A 234 -13.93 2.16 1.39
CA GLY A 234 -14.84 2.92 2.23
C GLY A 234 -14.21 4.26 2.63
N ALA A 235 -14.94 5.11 3.32
CA ALA A 235 -14.36 6.33 3.87
C ALA A 235 -13.13 5.95 4.70
N LEU A 236 -11.97 6.55 4.40
CA LEU A 236 -10.76 6.34 5.17
C LEU A 236 -11.03 6.79 6.61
N THR A 237 -11.14 5.85 7.53
CA THR A 237 -11.42 6.09 8.94
C THR A 237 -10.36 5.47 9.81
N LEU A 238 -10.21 5.94 11.04
CA LEU A 238 -9.31 5.34 12.02
C LEU A 238 -9.68 3.86 12.30
N ASP A 239 -10.96 3.49 12.13
CA ASP A 239 -11.42 2.11 12.30
C ASP A 239 -10.84 1.17 11.24
N SER A 240 -10.67 1.66 10.00
CA SER A 240 -10.10 0.88 8.90
C SER A 240 -8.59 0.65 9.01
N LEU A 241 -7.88 1.42 9.83
CA LEU A 241 -6.42 1.34 9.97
C LEU A 241 -5.95 0.26 10.95
N GLY A 242 -6.87 -0.30 11.72
CA GLY A 242 -6.59 -1.42 12.62
C GLY A 242 -6.02 -1.03 13.98
N PHE A 243 -6.07 0.22 14.39
CA PHE A 243 -5.79 0.62 15.78
C PHE A 243 -6.75 -0.04 16.76
N GLY A 244 -6.32 -0.25 18.01
CA GLY A 244 -7.19 -0.68 19.09
C GLY A 244 -8.22 0.39 19.47
N ASP A 245 -9.24 0.00 20.23
CA ASP A 245 -10.33 0.92 20.63
C ASP A 245 -9.80 2.10 21.45
N ASP A 246 -8.88 1.83 22.38
CA ASP A 246 -8.27 2.84 23.24
C ASP A 246 -7.42 3.83 22.46
N GLU A 247 -6.62 3.35 21.49
CA GLU A 247 -5.80 4.19 20.62
C GLU A 247 -6.68 5.07 19.73
N ARG A 248 -7.74 4.50 19.12
CA ARG A 248 -8.68 5.26 18.28
C ARG A 248 -9.37 6.36 19.07
N ALA A 249 -9.90 6.01 20.26
CA ALA A 249 -10.55 6.98 21.15
C ALA A 249 -9.58 8.10 21.54
N ALA A 250 -8.34 7.76 21.84
CA ALA A 250 -7.32 8.72 22.20
C ALA A 250 -6.92 9.63 21.04
N ILE A 251 -6.73 9.09 19.82
CA ILE A 251 -6.45 9.89 18.61
C ILE A 251 -7.61 10.83 18.34
N ARG A 252 -8.86 10.35 18.36
CA ARG A 252 -10.07 11.17 18.18
C ARG A 252 -10.17 12.27 19.22
N HIS A 253 -9.84 11.98 20.47
CA HIS A 253 -9.83 12.98 21.53
C HIS A 253 -8.80 14.09 21.27
N GLN A 254 -7.56 13.72 20.90
CA GLN A 254 -6.51 14.69 20.60
C GLN A 254 -6.83 15.52 19.34
N ALA A 255 -7.45 14.91 18.35
CA ALA A 255 -7.83 15.58 17.11
C ALA A 255 -9.00 16.59 17.26
N ARG A 256 -9.69 16.54 18.39
CA ARG A 256 -10.79 17.48 18.73
C ARG A 256 -10.39 18.55 19.74
N GLN A 257 -9.12 18.59 20.13
CA GLN A 257 -8.65 19.67 21.01
C GLN A 257 -8.81 21.03 20.34
N PRO A 258 -9.08 22.10 21.09
CA PRO A 258 -9.25 23.42 20.51
C PRO A 258 -7.96 23.97 19.89
N HIS A 259 -6.82 23.64 20.42
CA HIS A 259 -5.49 24.04 19.95
C HIS A 259 -4.41 23.04 20.39
N GLY A 260 -3.19 23.28 19.95
CA GLY A 260 -2.02 22.46 20.27
C GLY A 260 -1.53 21.68 19.06
N MET A 261 -0.71 20.66 19.29
CA MET A 261 -0.08 19.90 18.21
C MET A 261 -0.21 18.40 18.43
N LEU A 262 -0.70 17.69 17.40
CA LEU A 262 -0.67 16.24 17.31
C LEU A 262 0.35 15.82 16.25
N LEU A 263 1.39 15.10 16.68
CA LEU A 263 2.44 14.62 15.79
C LEU A 263 2.32 13.12 15.56
N VAL A 264 2.51 12.71 14.31
CA VAL A 264 2.63 11.30 13.93
C VAL A 264 4.06 11.03 13.47
N THR A 265 4.72 10.06 14.08
CA THR A 265 6.10 9.72 13.77
C THR A 265 6.27 8.25 13.35
N GLY A 266 7.40 7.96 12.74
CA GLY A 266 7.78 6.62 12.26
C GLY A 266 8.56 6.69 10.95
N PRO A 267 9.13 5.58 10.49
CA PRO A 267 9.86 5.51 9.23
C PRO A 267 8.97 5.73 8.01
N THR A 268 9.59 5.84 6.85
CA THR A 268 8.88 5.86 5.57
C THR A 268 8.05 4.58 5.41
N GLY A 269 6.82 4.73 4.94
CA GLY A 269 5.90 3.59 4.76
C GLY A 269 5.21 3.10 6.04
N SER A 270 5.34 3.79 7.19
CA SER A 270 4.62 3.43 8.42
C SER A 270 3.14 3.86 8.44
N GLY A 271 2.64 4.52 7.40
CA GLY A 271 1.25 4.94 7.28
C GLY A 271 0.91 6.29 7.94
N LYS A 272 1.91 7.14 8.24
CA LYS A 272 1.72 8.44 8.90
C LYS A 272 0.67 9.32 8.21
N THR A 273 0.86 9.57 6.92
CA THR A 273 -0.05 10.40 6.10
C THR A 273 -1.46 9.81 6.08
N THR A 274 -1.57 8.49 5.94
CA THR A 274 -2.87 7.78 5.95
C THR A 274 -3.60 7.99 7.27
N THR A 275 -2.88 7.93 8.40
CA THR A 275 -3.45 8.16 9.73
C THR A 275 -3.90 9.61 9.90
N LEU A 276 -3.09 10.58 9.48
CA LEU A 276 -3.48 11.99 9.52
C LEU A 276 -4.70 12.26 8.63
N TYR A 277 -4.73 11.71 7.43
CA TYR A 277 -5.86 11.87 6.52
C TYR A 277 -7.16 11.25 7.08
N ALA A 278 -7.08 10.03 7.65
CA ALA A 278 -8.20 9.41 8.34
C ALA A 278 -8.69 10.29 9.52
N THR A 279 -7.76 10.84 10.26
CA THR A 279 -8.06 11.73 11.39
C THR A 279 -8.77 13.01 10.89
N LEU A 280 -8.23 13.66 9.86
CA LEU A 280 -8.84 14.87 9.29
C LEU A 280 -10.22 14.60 8.69
N ALA A 281 -10.39 13.47 7.99
CA ALA A 281 -11.68 13.08 7.41
C ALA A 281 -12.76 12.87 8.49
N GLU A 282 -12.41 12.28 9.64
CA GLU A 282 -13.35 12.05 10.75
C GLU A 282 -13.73 13.32 11.52
N ILE A 283 -12.82 14.30 11.61
CA ILE A 283 -13.09 15.54 12.35
C ILE A 283 -13.69 16.64 11.47
N HIS A 284 -13.65 16.48 10.14
CA HIS A 284 -14.20 17.45 9.21
C HIS A 284 -15.72 17.40 9.22
N THR A 285 -16.35 18.38 9.86
CA THR A 285 -17.82 18.52 9.95
C THR A 285 -18.39 19.57 8.99
N GLY A 286 -17.50 20.32 8.30
CA GLY A 286 -17.86 21.50 7.50
C GLY A 286 -17.93 22.80 8.30
N ALA A 287 -17.83 22.74 9.64
CA ALA A 287 -17.84 23.93 10.49
C ALA A 287 -16.43 24.55 10.66
N ASP A 288 -15.40 23.71 10.61
CA ASP A 288 -14.00 24.12 10.77
C ASP A 288 -13.30 24.27 9.42
N LYS A 289 -12.48 25.29 9.27
CA LYS A 289 -11.62 25.46 8.09
C LYS A 289 -10.31 24.70 8.27
N ILE A 290 -10.17 23.62 7.51
CA ILE A 290 -8.97 22.78 7.51
C ILE A 290 -8.13 23.12 6.29
N ILE A 291 -6.84 23.47 6.51
CA ILE A 291 -5.90 23.74 5.43
C ILE A 291 -4.66 22.88 5.62
N THR A 292 -4.19 22.26 4.53
CA THR A 292 -2.97 21.45 4.53
C THR A 292 -1.89 22.01 3.62
N ILE A 293 -0.63 21.75 3.93
CA ILE A 293 0.51 21.94 3.03
C ILE A 293 1.32 20.65 2.95
N GLU A 294 1.59 20.15 1.73
CA GLU A 294 2.05 18.79 1.50
C GLU A 294 3.05 18.70 0.34
N ASP A 295 3.98 17.74 0.40
CA ASP A 295 4.98 17.47 -0.64
C ASP A 295 5.05 15.97 -1.01
N PRO A 296 4.23 15.59 -1.99
CA PRO A 296 3.07 16.26 -2.54
C PRO A 296 1.76 15.85 -1.83
N VAL A 297 0.62 16.38 -2.29
CA VAL A 297 -0.70 15.88 -1.94
C VAL A 297 -0.88 14.46 -2.48
N GLU A 298 -1.12 13.48 -1.61
CA GLU A 298 -1.24 12.07 -2.01
C GLU A 298 -2.61 11.78 -2.65
N TYR A 299 -3.71 12.27 -2.05
CA TYR A 299 -5.06 12.25 -2.62
C TYR A 299 -5.91 13.38 -2.03
N GLN A 300 -7.00 13.70 -2.71
CA GLN A 300 -7.86 14.81 -2.33
C GLN A 300 -8.80 14.43 -1.18
N LEU A 301 -8.86 15.29 -0.17
CA LEU A 301 -9.83 15.23 0.92
C LEU A 301 -10.96 16.21 0.63
N SER A 302 -12.21 15.72 0.59
CA SER A 302 -13.37 16.57 0.37
C SER A 302 -13.51 17.61 1.49
N GLY A 303 -13.71 18.86 1.12
CA GLY A 303 -13.90 19.98 2.06
C GLY A 303 -12.62 20.51 2.71
N VAL A 304 -11.45 19.94 2.41
CA VAL A 304 -10.15 20.39 2.90
C VAL A 304 -9.41 21.19 1.84
N VAL A 305 -8.82 22.32 2.19
CA VAL A 305 -7.98 23.09 1.29
C VAL A 305 -6.55 22.54 1.34
N GLN A 306 -6.13 21.86 0.27
CA GLN A 306 -4.82 21.18 0.20
C GLN A 306 -3.88 21.95 -0.72
N ILE A 307 -2.73 22.38 -0.21
CA ILE A 307 -1.73 23.18 -0.91
C ILE A 307 -0.50 22.33 -1.19
N PRO A 308 -0.16 22.06 -2.46
CA PRO A 308 1.07 21.36 -2.79
C PRO A 308 2.29 22.29 -2.67
N VAL A 309 3.35 21.83 -2.05
CA VAL A 309 4.68 22.46 -2.08
C VAL A 309 5.18 22.54 -3.52
N ASN A 310 5.85 23.65 -3.85
CA ASN A 310 6.50 23.85 -5.13
C ASN A 310 7.80 24.62 -4.93
N GLU A 311 8.86 23.93 -4.58
CA GLU A 311 10.17 24.52 -4.29
C GLU A 311 10.74 25.28 -5.50
N LYS A 312 10.50 24.79 -6.73
CA LYS A 312 10.94 25.46 -7.98
C LYS A 312 10.35 26.85 -8.14
N LYS A 313 9.14 27.08 -7.58
CA LYS A 313 8.47 28.39 -7.56
C LYS A 313 8.62 29.11 -6.20
N GLY A 314 9.45 28.58 -5.31
CA GLY A 314 9.70 29.15 -3.97
C GLY A 314 8.57 28.99 -2.99
N LEU A 315 7.60 28.08 -3.22
CA LEU A 315 6.57 27.72 -2.25
C LEU A 315 7.08 26.54 -1.42
N THR A 316 7.80 26.84 -0.34
CA THR A 316 8.30 25.88 0.65
C THR A 316 7.28 25.63 1.75
N PHE A 317 7.51 24.60 2.60
CA PHE A 317 6.67 24.37 3.78
C PHE A 317 6.56 25.60 4.69
N SER A 318 7.68 26.22 5.05
CA SER A 318 7.71 27.41 5.93
C SER A 318 6.96 28.60 5.34
N ARG A 319 7.18 28.89 4.04
CA ARG A 319 6.51 29.99 3.34
C ARG A 319 5.00 29.75 3.20
N GLY A 320 4.62 28.54 2.85
CA GLY A 320 3.21 28.14 2.72
C GLY A 320 2.49 28.19 4.06
N LEU A 321 3.11 27.66 5.13
CA LEU A 321 2.54 27.67 6.48
C LEU A 321 2.31 29.11 6.99
N ARG A 322 3.28 30.01 6.79
CA ARG A 322 3.07 31.45 7.11
C ARG A 322 1.89 32.07 6.37
N SER A 323 1.66 31.66 5.12
CA SER A 323 0.51 32.15 4.35
C SER A 323 -0.79 31.56 4.89
N ILE A 324 -0.82 30.26 5.16
CA ILE A 324 -1.98 29.55 5.70
C ILE A 324 -2.51 30.21 6.97
N LEU A 325 -1.63 30.57 7.90
CA LEU A 325 -1.99 31.22 9.16
C LEU A 325 -2.67 32.59 8.99
N ARG A 326 -2.65 33.20 7.80
CA ARG A 326 -3.40 34.42 7.44
C ARG A 326 -4.67 34.17 6.67
N HIS A 327 -5.01 32.90 6.46
CA HIS A 327 -6.21 32.47 5.76
C HIS A 327 -7.32 31.98 6.69
N ASP A 328 -7.26 32.42 7.96
CA ASP A 328 -8.27 32.11 8.98
C ASP A 328 -8.52 30.57 9.09
N PRO A 329 -7.49 29.75 9.36
CA PRO A 329 -7.65 28.32 9.54
C PRO A 329 -8.00 28.02 11.00
N ASP A 330 -8.88 27.05 11.25
CA ASP A 330 -9.06 26.46 12.58
C ASP A 330 -8.05 25.33 12.80
N ARG A 331 -7.79 24.57 11.75
CA ARG A 331 -6.90 23.41 11.78
C ARG A 331 -5.91 23.43 10.63
N VAL A 332 -4.68 23.13 10.94
CA VAL A 332 -3.58 23.14 9.96
C VAL A 332 -2.89 21.80 9.95
N MET A 333 -2.69 21.21 8.77
CA MET A 333 -1.81 20.05 8.62
C MET A 333 -0.56 20.45 7.83
N VAL A 334 0.60 20.22 8.41
CA VAL A 334 1.89 20.30 7.73
C VAL A 334 2.34 18.89 7.44
N GLY A 335 2.48 18.53 6.17
CA GLY A 335 2.78 17.17 5.73
C GLY A 335 3.94 16.55 6.49
N GLU A 336 5.02 17.31 6.66
CA GLU A 336 6.14 16.94 7.52
C GLU A 336 6.95 18.17 7.99
N ILE A 337 7.60 18.03 9.14
CA ILE A 337 8.54 19.01 9.67
C ILE A 337 9.96 18.46 9.49
N ARG A 338 10.73 19.08 8.58
CA ARG A 338 12.12 18.69 8.26
C ARG A 338 13.15 19.68 8.81
N ASP A 339 12.78 20.94 8.97
CA ASP A 339 13.68 22.06 9.26
C ASP A 339 13.20 22.90 10.45
N ALA A 340 14.14 23.68 11.02
CA ALA A 340 13.92 24.50 12.19
C ALA A 340 12.88 25.61 11.95
N GLU A 341 12.86 26.21 10.75
CA GLU A 341 11.95 27.31 10.43
C GLU A 341 10.49 26.83 10.40
N THR A 342 10.22 25.72 9.70
CA THR A 342 8.89 25.10 9.67
C THR A 342 8.46 24.66 11.06
N ALA A 343 9.38 24.06 11.85
CA ALA A 343 9.12 23.64 13.22
C ALA A 343 8.73 24.80 14.12
N GLN A 344 9.46 25.92 14.05
CA GLN A 344 9.19 27.11 14.84
C GLN A 344 7.82 27.72 14.53
N ILE A 345 7.46 27.81 13.24
CA ILE A 345 6.16 28.34 12.82
C ILE A 345 5.02 27.42 13.28
N ALA A 346 5.18 26.11 13.15
CA ALA A 346 4.19 25.13 13.57
C ALA A 346 3.94 25.15 15.09
N VAL A 347 5.01 25.21 15.89
CA VAL A 347 4.93 25.37 17.36
C VAL A 347 4.22 26.67 17.72
N GLN A 348 4.61 27.79 17.09
CA GLN A 348 3.98 29.09 17.35
C GLN A 348 2.49 29.07 16.98
N ALA A 349 2.10 28.47 15.87
CA ALA A 349 0.70 28.31 15.48
C ALA A 349 -0.11 27.54 16.54
N ALA A 350 0.45 26.44 17.06
CA ALA A 350 -0.17 25.65 18.11
C ALA A 350 -0.35 26.43 19.43
N LEU A 351 0.63 27.26 19.78
CA LEU A 351 0.56 28.13 20.97
C LEU A 351 -0.41 29.31 20.81
N THR A 352 -0.69 29.72 19.57
CA THR A 352 -1.57 30.87 19.28
C THR A 352 -3.01 30.49 18.95
N GLY A 353 -3.42 29.25 19.23
CA GLY A 353 -4.82 28.87 19.20
C GLY A 353 -5.20 27.93 18.04
N HIS A 354 -4.25 27.52 17.20
CA HIS A 354 -4.54 26.57 16.11
C HIS A 354 -4.30 25.12 16.54
N LEU A 355 -5.09 24.19 16.03
CA LEU A 355 -4.77 22.76 16.14
C LEU A 355 -3.91 22.35 14.93
N VAL A 356 -2.66 21.97 15.22
CA VAL A 356 -1.65 21.63 14.20
C VAL A 356 -1.45 20.12 14.16
N PHE A 357 -1.55 19.55 12.97
CA PHE A 357 -1.21 18.15 12.66
C PHE A 357 0.07 18.11 11.84
N SER A 358 1.00 17.24 12.18
CA SER A 358 2.18 17.07 11.33
C SER A 358 2.82 15.71 11.49
N THR A 359 3.79 15.42 10.61
CA THR A 359 4.66 14.26 10.77
C THR A 359 6.11 14.70 11.04
N VAL A 360 6.80 13.88 11.80
CA VAL A 360 8.24 14.00 12.04
C VAL A 360 8.89 12.64 11.85
N HIS A 361 10.09 12.59 11.31
CA HIS A 361 10.86 11.35 11.23
C HIS A 361 11.62 11.12 12.53
N ALA A 362 11.10 10.25 13.39
CA ALA A 362 11.74 9.74 14.60
C ALA A 362 11.36 8.27 14.82
N ASN A 363 12.12 7.54 15.64
CA ASN A 363 11.92 6.10 15.82
C ASN A 363 10.82 5.76 16.83
N ASN A 364 10.64 6.58 17.85
CA ASN A 364 9.64 6.45 18.89
C ASN A 364 9.09 7.83 19.28
N ALA A 365 8.10 7.87 20.16
CA ALA A 365 7.45 9.12 20.55
C ALA A 365 8.38 10.07 21.33
N PHE A 366 9.31 9.55 22.10
CA PHE A 366 10.24 10.36 22.90
C PHE A 366 11.34 11.00 22.04
N ASP A 367 11.81 10.33 21.00
CA ASP A 367 12.82 10.85 20.06
C ASP A 367 12.35 12.12 19.35
N VAL A 368 11.04 12.33 19.22
CA VAL A 368 10.45 13.56 18.64
C VAL A 368 10.89 14.80 19.42
N ILE A 369 10.89 14.73 20.76
CA ILE A 369 11.29 15.84 21.62
C ILE A 369 12.76 16.19 21.38
N GLY A 370 13.63 15.17 21.34
CA GLY A 370 15.04 15.34 21.01
C GLY A 370 15.25 15.94 19.62
N ARG A 371 14.41 15.56 18.65
CA ARG A 371 14.47 16.09 17.28
C ARG A 371 14.21 17.59 17.24
N PHE A 372 13.19 18.09 17.96
CA PHE A 372 12.92 19.53 18.06
C PHE A 372 14.05 20.29 18.76
N MET A 373 14.64 19.69 19.79
CA MET A 373 15.82 20.27 20.46
C MET A 373 17.01 20.41 19.49
N HIS A 374 17.29 19.38 18.68
CA HIS A 374 18.36 19.44 17.66
C HIS A 374 18.08 20.49 16.58
N MET A 375 16.81 20.79 16.29
CA MET A 375 16.42 21.91 15.42
C MET A 375 16.58 23.27 16.10
N GLY A 376 17.02 23.34 17.36
CA GLY A 376 17.26 24.60 18.09
C GLY A 376 16.01 25.23 18.68
N LEU A 377 14.90 24.50 18.77
CA LEU A 377 13.69 25.03 19.39
C LEU A 377 13.80 25.03 20.91
N ASP A 378 13.18 26.03 21.52
CA ASP A 378 13.02 26.08 22.96
C ASP A 378 12.11 24.96 23.45
N LEU A 379 12.61 24.18 24.41
CA LEU A 379 11.94 22.98 24.91
C LEU A 379 10.61 23.30 25.59
N TYR A 380 10.55 24.42 26.32
CA TYR A 380 9.33 24.85 27.01
C TYR A 380 8.21 25.15 25.99
N ASN A 381 8.53 25.85 24.92
CA ASN A 381 7.57 26.15 23.86
C ASN A 381 7.10 24.85 23.15
N VAL A 382 8.01 23.92 22.88
CA VAL A 382 7.67 22.64 22.25
C VAL A 382 6.69 21.84 23.13
N VAL A 383 7.00 21.62 24.41
CA VAL A 383 6.14 20.79 25.28
C VAL A 383 4.81 21.48 25.60
N SER A 384 4.78 22.82 25.63
CA SER A 384 3.55 23.58 25.82
C SER A 384 2.63 23.52 24.61
N ALA A 385 3.19 23.45 23.39
CA ALA A 385 2.43 23.30 22.16
C ALA A 385 1.96 21.85 21.93
N LEU A 386 2.69 20.87 22.46
CA LEU A 386 2.50 19.46 22.11
C LEU A 386 1.41 18.80 22.98
N ASN A 387 0.35 18.31 22.35
CA ASN A 387 -0.72 17.55 23.01
C ASN A 387 -0.41 16.07 23.06
N ALA A 388 0.03 15.49 21.94
CA ALA A 388 0.40 14.10 21.88
C ALA A 388 1.35 13.79 20.72
N VAL A 389 2.08 12.69 20.86
CA VAL A 389 2.91 12.07 19.80
C VAL A 389 2.47 10.63 19.60
N LEU A 390 2.10 10.28 18.38
CA LEU A 390 1.77 8.93 17.95
C LEU A 390 2.95 8.37 17.15
N ALA A 391 3.71 7.44 17.72
CA ALA A 391 4.70 6.71 16.94
C ALA A 391 4.10 5.41 16.38
N GLN A 392 4.24 5.19 15.08
CA GLN A 392 3.50 4.19 14.34
C GLN A 392 4.40 3.29 13.50
N ARG A 393 4.02 2.01 13.43
CA ARG A 393 4.55 1.00 12.51
C ARG A 393 3.40 0.24 11.86
N LEU A 394 3.71 -0.42 10.74
CA LEU A 394 2.79 -1.38 10.12
C LEU A 394 3.35 -2.79 10.28
N VAL A 395 2.54 -3.69 10.85
CA VAL A 395 2.79 -5.13 10.87
C VAL A 395 1.96 -5.80 9.78
N ARG A 396 2.53 -6.80 9.11
CA ARG A 396 1.79 -7.63 8.16
C ARG A 396 0.84 -8.55 8.94
N LEU A 397 -0.36 -8.73 8.41
CA LEU A 397 -1.34 -9.63 9.00
C LEU A 397 -1.11 -11.05 8.51
N THR A 398 -1.24 -12.03 9.43
CA THR A 398 -1.27 -13.45 9.08
C THR A 398 -2.39 -13.71 8.08
N CYS A 399 -2.09 -14.39 6.98
CA CYS A 399 -3.04 -14.65 5.90
C CYS A 399 -4.19 -15.53 6.41
N LYS A 400 -5.40 -15.02 6.38
CA LYS A 400 -6.60 -15.73 6.90
C LYS A 400 -6.92 -17.03 6.14
N HIS A 401 -6.48 -17.16 4.87
CA HIS A 401 -6.74 -18.35 4.04
C HIS A 401 -5.83 -19.53 4.39
N CYS A 402 -4.60 -19.26 4.86
CA CYS A 402 -3.65 -20.32 5.17
C CYS A 402 -3.10 -20.25 6.60
N ALA A 403 -3.73 -19.45 7.47
CA ALA A 403 -3.37 -19.40 8.89
C ALA A 403 -3.65 -20.74 9.58
N ARG A 404 -2.67 -21.21 10.35
CA ARG A 404 -2.79 -22.41 11.19
C ARG A 404 -2.34 -22.09 12.62
N PRO A 405 -2.91 -22.75 13.62
CA PRO A 405 -2.38 -22.69 14.96
C PRO A 405 -0.90 -23.09 14.98
N PHE A 406 -0.11 -22.28 15.66
CA PHE A 406 1.34 -22.46 15.76
C PHE A 406 1.75 -22.43 17.24
N THR A 407 2.60 -23.35 17.65
CA THR A 407 3.16 -23.36 19.00
C THR A 407 4.61 -22.84 18.93
N PRO A 408 4.87 -21.64 19.44
CA PRO A 408 6.24 -21.12 19.51
C PRO A 408 7.10 -21.98 20.43
N ASP A 409 8.42 -22.02 20.18
CA ASP A 409 9.34 -22.68 21.07
C ASP A 409 9.46 -21.95 22.44
N ALA A 410 9.88 -22.68 23.47
CA ALA A 410 9.98 -22.13 24.82
C ALA A 410 11.00 -20.96 24.92
N ALA A 411 12.04 -20.97 24.09
CA ALA A 411 13.04 -19.90 24.06
C ALA A 411 12.43 -18.60 23.53
N THR A 412 11.63 -18.66 22.45
CA THR A 412 10.89 -17.52 21.89
C THR A 412 9.91 -16.96 22.92
N LEU A 413 9.09 -17.81 23.56
CA LEU A 413 8.14 -17.36 24.59
C LEU A 413 8.85 -16.68 25.77
N THR A 414 9.96 -17.26 26.24
CA THR A 414 10.75 -16.68 27.32
C THR A 414 11.38 -15.34 26.93
N ARG A 415 11.97 -15.25 25.73
CA ARG A 415 12.57 -14.02 25.21
C ARG A 415 11.59 -12.86 25.18
N HIS A 416 10.34 -13.12 24.80
CA HIS A 416 9.32 -12.09 24.68
C HIS A 416 8.45 -11.93 25.95
N GLY A 417 8.71 -12.71 27.00
CA GLY A 417 7.96 -12.65 28.27
C GLY A 417 6.49 -13.05 28.13
N VAL A 418 6.17 -13.96 27.20
CA VAL A 418 4.80 -14.40 26.92
C VAL A 418 4.57 -15.78 27.49
N ILE A 419 3.44 -15.95 28.19
CA ILE A 419 3.05 -17.25 28.77
C ILE A 419 2.01 -17.93 27.89
N ASN A 420 1.03 -17.17 27.37
CA ASN A 420 -0.11 -17.70 26.62
C ASN A 420 -0.50 -16.75 25.47
N GLY A 421 -1.04 -17.33 24.39
CA GLY A 421 -1.56 -16.56 23.25
C GLY A 421 -2.23 -17.48 22.23
N ASN A 422 -3.03 -16.88 21.35
CA ASN A 422 -3.57 -17.55 20.17
C ASN A 422 -2.62 -17.31 18.98
N PHE A 423 -1.52 -18.07 18.92
CA PHE A 423 -0.52 -17.88 17.89
C PHE A 423 -0.94 -18.54 16.58
N LEU A 424 -0.90 -17.76 15.53
CA LEU A 424 -1.18 -18.23 14.17
C LEU A 424 0.01 -17.96 13.26
N LYS A 425 0.26 -18.87 12.32
CA LYS A 425 1.27 -18.72 11.27
C LYS A 425 0.66 -19.09 9.93
N GLY A 426 0.90 -18.27 8.90
CA GLY A 426 0.48 -18.58 7.54
C GLY A 426 1.47 -19.55 6.89
N GLU A 427 0.96 -20.69 6.37
CA GLU A 427 1.78 -21.69 5.67
C GLU A 427 2.17 -21.26 4.26
N GLY A 428 1.49 -20.27 3.71
CA GLY A 428 1.61 -19.84 2.32
C GLY A 428 0.51 -20.45 1.45
N CYS A 429 -0.08 -19.61 0.57
CA CYS A 429 -1.09 -20.04 -0.40
C CYS A 429 -1.14 -19.04 -1.57
N GLY A 430 -1.95 -19.29 -2.62
CA GLY A 430 -2.13 -18.41 -3.76
C GLY A 430 -2.54 -16.98 -3.36
N HIS A 431 -3.46 -16.85 -2.37
CA HIS A 431 -3.91 -15.52 -1.90
C HIS A 431 -2.80 -14.66 -1.27
N CYS A 432 -1.83 -15.26 -0.61
CA CYS A 432 -0.68 -14.57 -0.02
C CYS A 432 0.63 -14.81 -0.77
N ARG A 433 0.60 -15.48 -1.92
CA ARG A 433 1.76 -15.82 -2.76
C ARG A 433 2.87 -16.54 -2.02
N GLY A 434 2.50 -17.51 -1.24
CA GLY A 434 3.46 -18.28 -0.47
C GLY A 434 4.06 -17.55 0.74
N THR A 435 3.79 -16.23 0.93
CA THR A 435 4.40 -15.45 2.01
C THR A 435 3.86 -15.76 3.40
N GLY A 436 2.66 -16.30 3.50
CA GLY A 436 1.95 -16.47 4.78
C GLY A 436 1.29 -15.19 5.32
N TYR A 437 1.46 -14.02 4.66
CA TYR A 437 0.92 -12.72 5.09
C TYR A 437 0.06 -12.07 4.02
N LYS A 438 -1.00 -11.36 4.43
CA LYS A 438 -1.86 -10.58 3.54
C LYS A 438 -2.44 -9.36 4.26
N GLY A 439 -2.10 -8.18 3.76
CA GLY A 439 -2.54 -6.91 4.34
C GLY A 439 -1.70 -6.48 5.54
N ARG A 440 -1.99 -5.28 6.04
CA ARG A 440 -1.23 -4.63 7.11
C ARG A 440 -2.17 -4.05 8.16
N ARG A 441 -1.64 -3.89 9.37
CA ARG A 441 -2.31 -3.24 10.49
C ARG A 441 -1.37 -2.25 11.14
N ALA A 442 -1.90 -1.10 11.56
CA ALA A 442 -1.15 -0.15 12.36
C ALA A 442 -0.98 -0.68 13.79
N VAL A 443 0.23 -0.58 14.31
CA VAL A 443 0.55 -0.64 15.73
C VAL A 443 1.19 0.67 16.13
N ALA A 444 0.82 1.20 17.27
CA ALA A 444 1.27 2.51 17.68
C ALA A 444 1.48 2.61 19.19
N GLU A 445 2.43 3.48 19.57
CA GLU A 445 2.55 4.01 20.92
C GLU A 445 2.07 5.45 20.93
N LEU A 446 1.31 5.84 21.91
CA LEU A 446 0.77 7.19 22.05
C LEU A 446 1.25 7.82 23.34
N LEU A 447 2.15 8.81 23.21
CA LEU A 447 2.59 9.68 24.29
C LEU A 447 1.63 10.86 24.39
N LYS A 448 0.82 10.92 25.45
CA LYS A 448 -0.05 12.04 25.79
C LYS A 448 0.70 12.93 26.77
N LEU A 449 0.80 14.21 26.50
CA LEU A 449 1.48 15.15 27.41
C LEU A 449 0.47 15.79 28.36
N ASP A 450 0.52 15.37 29.62
CA ASP A 450 -0.11 16.07 30.75
C ASP A 450 0.90 17.03 31.40
N ASP A 451 0.43 17.84 32.34
CA ASP A 451 1.27 18.85 32.99
C ASP A 451 2.48 18.22 33.68
N GLY A 452 2.32 17.06 34.35
CA GLY A 452 3.43 16.39 35.02
C GLY A 452 4.51 15.87 34.05
N LEU A 453 4.12 15.39 32.86
CA LEU A 453 5.08 15.02 31.82
C LEU A 453 5.74 16.25 31.18
N ARG A 454 4.97 17.31 30.98
CA ARG A 454 5.51 18.61 30.50
C ARG A 454 6.57 19.15 31.45
N ASP A 455 6.30 19.12 32.75
CA ASP A 455 7.24 19.60 33.80
C ASP A 455 8.52 18.74 33.80
N LEU A 456 8.43 17.42 33.76
CA LEU A 456 9.59 16.54 33.70
C LEU A 456 10.44 16.81 32.45
N ILE A 457 9.81 16.96 31.28
CA ILE A 457 10.51 17.23 30.03
C ILE A 457 11.13 18.62 30.04
N ALA A 458 10.40 19.65 30.52
CA ALA A 458 10.91 21.03 30.64
C ALA A 458 12.08 21.12 31.62
N ALA A 459 12.03 20.36 32.71
CA ALA A 459 13.13 20.22 33.67
C ALA A 459 14.33 19.41 33.14
N ARG A 460 14.24 18.86 31.92
CA ARG A 460 15.25 17.97 31.31
C ARG A 460 15.57 16.75 32.21
N ALA A 461 14.53 16.19 32.83
CA ALA A 461 14.67 14.96 33.60
C ALA A 461 15.27 13.82 32.74
N PRO A 462 15.94 12.83 33.36
CA PRO A 462 16.47 11.68 32.65
C PRO A 462 15.38 10.98 31.84
N MET A 463 15.72 10.51 30.63
CA MET A 463 14.75 9.86 29.73
C MET A 463 14.11 8.63 30.38
N SER A 464 14.83 7.91 31.24
CA SER A 464 14.31 6.77 32.03
C SER A 464 13.16 7.19 32.95
N GLU A 465 13.27 8.37 33.57
CA GLU A 465 12.23 8.90 34.46
C GLU A 465 11.00 9.33 33.66
N ILE A 466 11.19 10.02 32.54
CA ILE A 466 10.11 10.40 31.63
C ILE A 466 9.37 9.18 31.09
N LYS A 467 10.09 8.14 30.67
CA LYS A 467 9.51 6.88 30.21
C LYS A 467 8.73 6.17 31.32
N ALA A 468 9.30 6.10 32.54
CA ALA A 468 8.61 5.52 33.69
C ALA A 468 7.32 6.27 34.03
N ALA A 469 7.36 7.60 34.01
CA ALA A 469 6.20 8.45 34.24
C ALA A 469 5.12 8.26 33.16
N ALA A 470 5.51 8.14 31.89
CA ALA A 470 4.58 7.87 30.79
C ALA A 470 3.94 6.47 30.92
N LYS A 471 4.73 5.46 31.28
CA LYS A 471 4.25 4.09 31.52
C LYS A 471 3.28 4.02 32.70
N ALA A 472 3.56 4.73 33.79
CA ALA A 472 2.66 4.83 34.95
C ALA A 472 1.29 5.44 34.60
N ARG A 473 1.21 6.24 33.53
CA ARG A 473 -0.02 6.84 32.96
C ARG A 473 -0.70 5.94 31.91
N GLY A 474 -0.24 4.69 31.78
CA GLY A 474 -0.84 3.70 30.90
C GLY A 474 -0.33 3.74 29.45
N MET A 475 0.75 4.47 29.15
CA MET A 475 1.38 4.39 27.85
C MET A 475 1.94 2.98 27.62
N LYS A 476 1.59 2.38 26.49
CA LYS A 476 2.15 1.11 26.02
C LYS A 476 3.17 1.39 24.92
N SER A 477 4.31 0.71 24.95
CA SER A 477 5.33 0.85 23.93
C SER A 477 4.90 0.21 22.59
N LEU A 478 5.55 0.58 21.49
CA LEU A 478 5.34 -0.06 20.19
C LEU A 478 5.51 -1.59 20.27
N ARG A 479 6.51 -2.04 21.05
CA ARG A 479 6.78 -3.47 21.24
C ARG A 479 5.65 -4.16 21.99
N GLU A 480 5.14 -3.58 23.08
CA GLU A 480 3.99 -4.12 23.82
C GLU A 480 2.74 -4.21 22.94
N MET A 481 2.49 -3.21 22.09
CA MET A 481 1.37 -3.19 21.15
C MET A 481 1.50 -4.24 20.05
N ALA A 482 2.70 -4.39 19.47
CA ALA A 482 2.97 -5.41 18.46
C ALA A 482 2.89 -6.83 19.07
N LEU A 483 3.41 -7.02 20.29
CA LEU A 483 3.33 -8.29 21.01
C LEU A 483 1.87 -8.67 21.30
N ALA A 484 1.05 -7.72 21.71
CA ALA A 484 -0.39 -7.95 21.89
C ALA A 484 -1.06 -8.42 20.58
N ALA A 485 -0.63 -7.91 19.41
CA ALA A 485 -1.12 -8.38 18.12
C ALA A 485 -0.66 -9.82 17.81
N VAL A 486 0.57 -10.18 18.17
CA VAL A 486 1.06 -11.58 18.06
C VAL A 486 0.23 -12.51 18.96
N CYS A 487 -0.01 -12.13 20.21
CA CYS A 487 -0.79 -12.94 21.15
C CYS A 487 -2.26 -13.15 20.72
N ARG A 488 -2.81 -12.25 19.89
CA ARG A 488 -4.14 -12.43 19.28
C ARG A 488 -4.14 -13.28 18.00
N GLY A 489 -2.96 -13.58 17.43
CA GLY A 489 -2.81 -14.26 16.15
C GLY A 489 -2.94 -13.34 14.93
N ASP A 490 -2.97 -12.02 15.13
CA ASP A 490 -3.05 -11.05 14.03
C ASP A 490 -1.78 -11.06 13.20
N THR A 491 -0.62 -11.33 13.81
CA THR A 491 0.71 -11.35 13.18
C THR A 491 1.62 -12.36 13.89
N THR A 492 2.92 -12.36 13.57
CA THR A 492 3.89 -13.33 14.09
C THR A 492 5.03 -12.66 14.85
N PHE A 493 5.85 -13.47 15.57
CA PHE A 493 7.06 -12.98 16.24
C PHE A 493 8.09 -12.43 15.26
N GLU A 494 8.21 -13.01 14.06
CA GLU A 494 9.09 -12.52 13.01
C GLU A 494 8.72 -11.07 12.57
N GLU A 495 7.42 -10.77 12.52
CA GLU A 495 6.95 -9.40 12.23
C GLU A 495 7.16 -8.45 13.41
N LEU A 496 6.97 -8.90 14.64
CA LEU A 496 7.30 -8.12 15.85
C LEU A 496 8.78 -7.70 15.80
N GLU A 497 9.70 -8.64 15.59
CA GLU A 497 11.15 -8.38 15.54
C GLU A 497 11.53 -7.49 14.35
N ARG A 498 10.84 -7.61 13.21
CA ARG A 498 11.07 -6.76 12.04
C ARG A 498 10.75 -5.28 12.27
N VAL A 499 9.73 -4.97 13.09
CA VAL A 499 9.19 -3.60 13.22
C VAL A 499 9.52 -2.93 14.55
N THR A 500 9.97 -3.69 15.54
CA THR A 500 10.36 -3.17 16.86
C THR A 500 11.79 -3.56 17.21
N LEU A 501 12.45 -2.71 17.98
CA LEU A 501 13.77 -3.04 18.55
C LEU A 501 13.55 -3.85 19.84
N ASP A 502 14.55 -4.65 20.21
CA ASP A 502 14.66 -5.20 21.55
C ASP A 502 14.95 -4.05 22.51
N GLU A 503 14.12 -3.89 23.54
CA GLU A 503 14.29 -2.89 24.61
C GLU A 503 15.22 -3.40 25.71
#